data_0acac2d9c06f0958ebafd5934eeff0ff
#
_entry.id   0acac2d9c06f0958ebafd5934eeff0ff
#
_cell.length_a   1.000
_cell.length_b   1.000
_cell.length_c   1.000
_cell.angle_alpha   90.00
_cell.angle_beta   90.00
_cell.angle_gamma   90.00
#
_symmetry.space_group_name_H-M   'P 1'
#
loop_
_entity.id
_entity.type
_entity.pdbx_description
1 polymer ?
#
loop_
_entity_poly.entity_id
_entity_poly.type
_entity_poly.pdbx_seq_one_letter_code
_entity_poly.pdbx_strand_id
1 'polypeptide(L)'
;MQFIDPHSDMPQPELAMRARLSAVAVWRSILASRREEQHAEIRIKIMRLIAQNPEMSTRQVADEVGISNGSAYYILTALVEKGFVKLGNFKKNSRKGQYAYLLTPKGIREKSLLTHSFIGRKREEFELLKAEIKALEDEAGLAVELAPSPRGSKQ
;
A
#
# COMPACT_ATOMS: atom_id res chain seq x y z
N MET A 1 22.23 9.07 60.18
CA MET A 1 22.17 7.73 59.57
C MET A 1 20.83 7.64 58.84
N GLN A 2 20.81 7.95 57.56
CA GLN A 2 19.57 7.89 56.72
C GLN A 2 19.38 6.43 56.31
N PHE A 3 18.27 5.86 56.73
CA PHE A 3 17.84 4.53 56.31
C PHE A 3 17.40 4.61 54.87
N ILE A 4 18.22 4.10 53.94
CA ILE A 4 17.85 3.92 52.54
C ILE A 4 16.98 2.66 52.49
N ASP A 5 15.69 2.86 52.26
CA ASP A 5 14.72 1.78 52.09
C ASP A 5 15.00 1.05 50.77
N PRO A 6 15.44 -0.22 50.78
CA PRO A 6 15.80 -0.95 49.57
C PRO A 6 14.59 -1.35 48.71
N HIS A 7 13.37 -0.95 49.08
CA HIS A 7 12.14 -1.32 48.37
C HIS A 7 11.54 -0.22 47.50
N SER A 8 12.14 0.99 47.46
CA SER A 8 11.55 2.10 46.68
C SER A 8 11.84 2.08 45.17
N ASP A 9 12.62 1.12 44.67
CA ASP A 9 13.01 1.06 43.28
C ASP A 9 12.52 -0.20 42.52
N MET A 10 11.48 -0.84 43.03
CA MET A 10 10.80 -1.89 42.25
C MET A 10 9.81 -1.26 41.29
N PRO A 11 9.93 -1.53 39.99
CA PRO A 11 8.98 -1.03 39.01
C PRO A 11 7.60 -1.58 39.36
N GLN A 12 6.67 -0.67 39.67
CA GLN A 12 5.28 -0.98 40.02
C GLN A 12 4.69 -1.87 38.92
N PRO A 13 4.17 -3.07 39.24
CA PRO A 13 3.65 -4.01 38.24
C PRO A 13 2.51 -3.40 37.40
N GLU A 14 1.80 -2.42 37.94
CA GLU A 14 0.77 -1.68 37.20
C GLU A 14 1.33 -0.79 36.09
N LEU A 15 2.50 -0.16 36.29
CA LEU A 15 3.15 0.67 35.27
C LEU A 15 3.69 -0.20 34.12
N ALA A 16 4.26 -1.36 34.45
CA ALA A 16 4.71 -2.33 33.46
C ALA A 16 3.54 -2.91 32.64
N MET A 17 2.41 -3.17 33.29
CA MET A 17 1.20 -3.66 32.64
C MET A 17 0.56 -2.58 31.75
N ARG A 18 0.50 -1.33 32.18
CA ARG A 18 0.04 -0.18 31.38
C ARG A 18 0.93 0.05 30.16
N ALA A 19 2.25 -0.02 30.33
CA ALA A 19 3.20 0.11 29.23
C ALA A 19 3.03 -1.02 28.20
N ARG A 20 2.82 -2.27 28.64
CA ARG A 20 2.54 -3.41 27.74
C ARG A 20 1.22 -3.25 27.00
N LEU A 21 0.15 -2.81 27.66
CA LEU A 21 -1.15 -2.55 27.03
C LEU A 21 -1.06 -1.42 26.00
N SER A 22 -0.32 -0.35 26.30
CA SER A 22 -0.11 0.76 25.34
C SER A 22 0.71 0.32 24.15
N ALA A 23 1.77 -0.49 24.34
CA ALA A 23 2.56 -1.06 23.26
C ALA A 23 1.73 -1.95 22.34
N VAL A 24 0.89 -2.83 22.91
CA VAL A 24 -0.02 -3.69 22.12
C VAL A 24 -1.02 -2.85 21.32
N ALA A 25 -1.57 -1.77 21.91
CA ALA A 25 -2.48 -0.87 21.21
C ALA A 25 -1.79 -0.16 20.04
N VAL A 26 -0.56 0.31 20.22
CA VAL A 26 0.26 0.92 19.16
C VAL A 26 0.57 -0.09 18.06
N TRP A 27 0.98 -1.31 18.39
CA TRP A 27 1.22 -2.37 17.40
C TRP A 27 -0.04 -2.73 16.62
N ARG A 28 -1.20 -2.83 17.28
CA ARG A 28 -2.49 -3.07 16.60
C ARG A 28 -2.84 -1.94 15.64
N SER A 29 -2.60 -0.70 16.02
CA SER A 29 -2.82 0.47 15.16
C SER A 29 -1.91 0.45 13.93
N ILE A 30 -0.62 0.15 14.11
CA ILE A 30 0.35 0.04 13.00
C ILE A 30 -0.04 -1.08 12.03
N LEU A 31 -0.43 -2.24 12.57
CA LEU A 31 -0.85 -3.37 11.73
C LEU A 31 -2.16 -3.09 10.97
N ALA A 32 -3.10 -2.39 11.61
CA ALA A 32 -4.35 -1.96 10.96
C ALA A 32 -4.05 -0.97 9.82
N SER A 33 -3.20 0.02 10.05
CA SER A 33 -2.78 0.99 9.04
C SER A 33 -2.13 0.32 7.83
N ARG A 34 -1.21 -0.62 8.04
CA ARG A 34 -0.59 -1.39 6.94
C ARG A 34 -1.58 -2.20 6.12
N ARG A 35 -2.58 -2.80 6.77
CA ARG A 35 -3.65 -3.52 6.06
C ARG A 35 -4.49 -2.58 5.21
N GLU A 36 -4.86 -1.43 5.74
CA GLU A 36 -5.62 -0.42 4.99
C GLU A 36 -4.84 0.10 3.78
N GLU A 37 -3.54 0.31 3.92
CA GLU A 37 -2.65 0.70 2.83
C GLU A 37 -2.58 -0.37 1.73
N GLN A 38 -2.41 -1.63 2.09
CA GLN A 38 -2.44 -2.75 1.14
C GLN A 38 -3.80 -2.86 0.42
N HIS A 39 -4.89 -2.72 1.15
CA HIS A 39 -6.23 -2.71 0.56
C HIS A 39 -6.45 -1.52 -0.38
N ALA A 40 -5.91 -0.34 -0.05
CA ALA A 40 -5.96 0.83 -0.92
C ALA A 40 -5.16 0.60 -2.21
N GLU A 41 -3.98 0.01 -2.11
CA GLU A 41 -3.14 -0.31 -3.27
C GLU A 41 -3.83 -1.32 -4.21
N ILE A 42 -4.41 -2.38 -3.67
CA ILE A 42 -5.16 -3.36 -4.45
C ILE A 42 -6.35 -2.70 -5.14
N ARG A 43 -7.10 -1.85 -4.44
CA ARG A 43 -8.20 -1.08 -5.04
C ARG A 43 -7.75 -0.21 -6.20
N ILE A 44 -6.63 0.50 -6.07
CA ILE A 44 -6.06 1.30 -7.15
C ILE A 44 -5.73 0.41 -8.36
N LYS A 45 -5.05 -0.72 -8.14
CA LYS A 45 -4.70 -1.67 -9.21
C LYS A 45 -5.94 -2.16 -9.95
N ILE A 46 -6.96 -2.60 -9.23
CA ILE A 46 -8.24 -3.05 -9.81
C ILE A 46 -8.90 -1.92 -10.60
N MET A 47 -9.03 -0.72 -10.03
CA MET A 47 -9.67 0.41 -10.70
C MET A 47 -8.90 0.87 -11.95
N ARG A 48 -7.58 0.69 -12.00
CA ARG A 48 -6.76 0.95 -13.19
C ARG A 48 -7.02 -0.09 -14.27
N LEU A 49 -7.03 -1.37 -13.89
CA LEU A 49 -7.26 -2.48 -14.83
C LEU A 49 -8.63 -2.37 -15.51
N ILE A 50 -9.69 -2.19 -14.72
CA ILE A 50 -11.05 -2.07 -15.29
C ILE A 50 -11.25 -0.79 -16.11
N ALA A 51 -10.48 0.27 -15.83
CA ALA A 51 -10.50 1.49 -16.66
C ALA A 51 -9.85 1.27 -18.03
N GLN A 52 -8.84 0.41 -18.09
CA GLN A 52 -8.14 0.07 -19.33
C GLN A 52 -8.87 -1.04 -20.11
N ASN A 53 -9.37 -2.03 -19.41
CA ASN A 53 -10.02 -3.21 -19.96
C ASN A 53 -11.34 -3.50 -19.23
N PRO A 54 -12.43 -2.83 -19.60
CA PRO A 54 -13.71 -3.00 -18.90
C PRO A 54 -14.31 -4.40 -19.00
N GLU A 55 -13.88 -5.19 -19.97
CA GLU A 55 -14.41 -6.53 -20.28
C GLU A 55 -13.73 -7.66 -19.49
N MET A 56 -12.77 -7.32 -18.62
CA MET A 56 -12.09 -8.34 -17.83
C MET A 56 -13.06 -9.04 -16.87
N SER A 57 -12.96 -10.36 -16.85
CA SER A 57 -13.64 -11.16 -15.84
C SER A 57 -13.00 -10.97 -14.46
N THR A 58 -13.75 -11.25 -13.40
CA THR A 58 -13.23 -11.23 -12.02
C THR A 58 -11.96 -12.08 -11.86
N ARG A 59 -11.90 -13.22 -12.55
CA ARG A 59 -10.74 -14.11 -12.52
C ARG A 59 -9.53 -13.48 -13.16
N GLN A 60 -9.68 -12.87 -14.34
CA GLN A 60 -8.59 -12.14 -15.01
C GLN A 60 -8.08 -10.98 -14.16
N VAL A 61 -8.99 -10.23 -13.51
CA VAL A 61 -8.60 -9.16 -12.58
C VAL A 61 -7.81 -9.74 -11.39
N ALA A 62 -8.23 -10.88 -10.85
CA ALA A 62 -7.54 -11.56 -9.75
C ALA A 62 -6.11 -11.97 -10.15
N ASP A 63 -5.97 -12.59 -11.31
CA ASP A 63 -4.70 -13.06 -11.86
C ASP A 63 -3.73 -11.88 -12.10
N GLU A 64 -4.20 -10.79 -12.72
CA GLU A 64 -3.39 -9.60 -13.00
C GLU A 64 -2.95 -8.83 -11.73
N VAL A 65 -3.78 -8.81 -10.71
CA VAL A 65 -3.47 -8.13 -9.44
C VAL A 65 -2.64 -9.02 -8.51
N GLY A 66 -2.66 -10.34 -8.73
CA GLY A 66 -1.98 -11.32 -7.88
C GLY A 66 -2.72 -11.61 -6.57
N ILE A 67 -4.06 -11.67 -6.62
CA ILE A 67 -4.91 -11.97 -5.47
C ILE A 67 -5.83 -13.15 -5.76
N SER A 68 -6.46 -13.71 -4.73
CA SER A 68 -7.45 -14.78 -4.92
C SER A 68 -8.70 -14.27 -5.65
N ASN A 69 -9.35 -15.14 -6.42
CA ASN A 69 -10.60 -14.80 -7.11
C ASN A 69 -11.70 -14.34 -6.13
N GLY A 70 -11.76 -14.96 -4.93
CA GLY A 70 -12.69 -14.53 -3.89
C GLY A 70 -12.42 -13.10 -3.39
N SER A 71 -11.15 -12.73 -3.20
CA SER A 71 -10.75 -11.38 -2.83
C SER A 71 -11.09 -10.36 -3.92
N ALA A 72 -10.82 -10.70 -5.18
CA ALA A 72 -11.18 -9.83 -6.32
C ALA A 72 -12.70 -9.62 -6.41
N TYR A 73 -13.47 -10.69 -6.27
CA TYR A 73 -14.93 -10.61 -6.25
C TYR A 73 -15.44 -9.71 -5.12
N TYR A 74 -14.94 -9.91 -3.92
CA TYR A 74 -15.31 -9.10 -2.76
C TYR A 74 -15.03 -7.61 -2.97
N ILE A 75 -13.83 -7.27 -3.49
CA ILE A 75 -13.45 -5.87 -3.73
C ILE A 75 -14.28 -5.27 -4.86
N LEU A 76 -14.49 -5.99 -5.97
CA LEU A 76 -15.32 -5.51 -7.08
C LEU A 76 -16.76 -5.27 -6.65
N THR A 77 -17.35 -6.16 -5.85
CA THR A 77 -18.69 -6.00 -5.27
C THR A 77 -18.74 -4.76 -4.38
N ALA A 78 -17.77 -4.56 -3.51
CA ALA A 78 -17.71 -3.36 -2.67
C ALA A 78 -17.56 -2.07 -3.47
N LEU A 79 -16.84 -2.08 -4.60
CA LEU A 79 -16.72 -0.93 -5.50
C LEU A 79 -18.06 -0.62 -6.21
N VAL A 80 -18.81 -1.65 -6.56
CA VAL A 80 -20.16 -1.50 -7.13
C VAL A 80 -21.13 -0.94 -6.09
N GLU A 81 -21.17 -1.51 -4.89
CA GLU A 81 -22.02 -1.05 -3.77
C GLU A 81 -21.76 0.41 -3.39
N LYS A 82 -20.50 0.82 -3.40
CA LYS A 82 -20.10 2.22 -3.16
C LYS A 82 -20.40 3.16 -4.33
N GLY A 83 -20.85 2.64 -5.46
CA GLY A 83 -21.13 3.39 -6.66
C GLY A 83 -19.88 3.92 -7.38
N PHE A 84 -18.71 3.34 -7.15
CA PHE A 84 -17.48 3.67 -7.88
C PHE A 84 -17.40 2.96 -9.23
N VAL A 85 -18.02 1.79 -9.32
CA VAL A 85 -18.09 0.94 -10.50
C VAL A 85 -19.55 0.62 -10.79
N LYS A 86 -19.94 0.56 -12.05
CA LYS A 86 -21.23 0.04 -12.50
C LYS A 86 -21.02 -1.15 -13.41
N LEU A 87 -21.94 -2.09 -13.37
CA LEU A 87 -22.00 -3.21 -14.31
C LEU A 87 -22.69 -2.74 -15.58
N GLY A 88 -22.00 -2.85 -16.70
CA GLY A 88 -22.55 -2.59 -18.03
C GLY A 88 -22.97 -3.89 -18.70
N ASN A 89 -24.15 -3.89 -19.32
CA ASN A 89 -24.57 -5.00 -20.17
C ASN A 89 -23.85 -4.91 -21.51
N PHE A 90 -23.01 -5.88 -21.81
CA PHE A 90 -22.35 -5.97 -23.11
C PHE A 90 -23.29 -6.58 -24.15
N LYS A 91 -24.03 -5.72 -24.85
CA LYS A 91 -24.98 -6.15 -25.92
C LYS A 91 -24.30 -6.73 -27.17
N LYS A 92 -22.97 -6.69 -27.29
CA LYS A 92 -22.23 -7.03 -28.53
C LYS A 92 -21.47 -8.34 -28.53
N ASN A 93 -21.39 -9.07 -27.44
CA ASN A 93 -20.67 -10.33 -27.44
C ASN A 93 -21.63 -11.51 -27.29
N SER A 94 -21.52 -12.47 -28.20
CA SER A 94 -22.27 -13.73 -28.26
C SER A 94 -22.00 -14.67 -27.07
N ARG A 95 -21.18 -14.29 -26.12
CA ARG A 95 -20.99 -14.98 -24.83
C ARG A 95 -21.90 -14.36 -23.80
N LYS A 96 -23.09 -14.93 -23.68
CA LYS A 96 -24.08 -14.60 -22.65
C LYS A 96 -23.44 -14.76 -21.27
N GLY A 97 -23.26 -13.65 -20.52
CA GLY A 97 -22.82 -13.66 -19.12
C GLY A 97 -21.56 -12.85 -18.79
N GLN A 98 -20.95 -12.16 -19.74
CA GLN A 98 -19.82 -11.29 -19.43
C GLN A 98 -20.32 -9.85 -19.17
N TYR A 99 -20.16 -9.39 -17.93
CA TYR A 99 -20.45 -8.00 -17.53
C TYR A 99 -19.19 -7.16 -17.73
N ALA A 100 -19.38 -5.93 -18.25
CA ALA A 100 -18.31 -4.95 -18.27
C ALA A 100 -18.31 -4.15 -16.96
N TYR A 101 -17.16 -3.95 -16.35
CA TYR A 101 -16.96 -3.10 -15.20
C TYR A 101 -16.63 -1.69 -15.66
N LEU A 102 -17.52 -0.73 -15.44
CA LEU A 102 -17.34 0.66 -15.87
C LEU A 102 -17.17 1.57 -14.67
N LEU A 103 -16.09 2.38 -14.67
CA LEU A 103 -15.91 3.41 -13.67
C LEU A 103 -16.98 4.50 -13.81
N THR A 104 -17.61 4.85 -12.71
CA THR A 104 -18.50 6.01 -12.63
C THR A 104 -17.68 7.30 -12.49
N PRO A 105 -18.25 8.50 -12.71
CA PRO A 105 -17.56 9.76 -12.40
C PRO A 105 -17.07 9.84 -10.95
N LYS A 106 -17.83 9.27 -10.00
CA LYS A 106 -17.43 9.12 -8.60
C LYS A 106 -16.23 8.20 -8.47
N GLY A 107 -16.21 7.08 -9.19
CA GLY A 107 -15.08 6.13 -9.22
C GLY A 107 -13.82 6.73 -9.82
N ILE A 108 -13.93 7.55 -10.85
CA ILE A 108 -12.79 8.26 -11.45
C ILE A 108 -12.16 9.20 -10.42
N ARG A 109 -12.97 9.98 -9.70
CA ARG A 109 -12.47 10.87 -8.63
C ARG A 109 -11.80 10.08 -7.50
N GLU A 110 -12.45 9.01 -7.04
CA GLU A 110 -11.87 8.13 -6.00
C GLU A 110 -10.54 7.53 -6.43
N LYS A 111 -10.45 7.00 -7.66
CA LYS A 111 -9.20 6.48 -8.22
C LYS A 111 -8.10 7.56 -8.22
N SER A 112 -8.42 8.79 -8.59
CA SER A 112 -7.47 9.89 -8.60
C SER A 112 -6.97 10.21 -7.18
N LEU A 113 -7.86 10.34 -6.21
CA LEU A 113 -7.49 10.61 -4.80
C LEU A 113 -6.60 9.52 -4.23
N LEU A 114 -6.98 8.25 -4.42
CA LEU A 114 -6.18 7.10 -3.97
C LEU A 114 -4.81 7.08 -4.65
N THR A 115 -4.74 7.41 -5.94
CA THR A 115 -3.48 7.44 -6.69
C THR A 115 -2.56 8.53 -6.16
N HIS A 116 -3.07 9.72 -5.88
CA HIS A 116 -2.27 10.82 -5.29
C HIS A 116 -1.71 10.44 -3.92
N SER A 117 -2.54 9.88 -3.06
CA SER A 117 -2.09 9.40 -1.74
C SER A 117 -1.02 8.31 -1.87
N PHE A 118 -1.20 7.37 -2.81
CA PHE A 118 -0.23 6.30 -3.08
C PHE A 118 1.12 6.85 -3.57
N ILE A 119 1.11 7.81 -4.50
CA ILE A 119 2.33 8.46 -4.99
C ILE A 119 3.07 9.17 -3.85
N GLY A 120 2.34 9.87 -2.96
CA GLY A 120 2.92 10.52 -1.80
C GLY A 120 3.72 9.54 -0.94
N ARG A 121 3.07 8.44 -0.53
CA ARG A 121 3.73 7.38 0.26
C ARG A 121 4.93 6.75 -0.45
N LYS A 122 4.82 6.48 -1.75
CA LYS A 122 5.93 5.90 -2.53
C LYS A 122 7.12 6.84 -2.66
N ARG A 123 6.89 8.15 -2.68
CA ARG A 123 7.98 9.14 -2.64
C ARG A 123 8.68 9.16 -1.29
N GLU A 124 7.91 9.13 -0.19
CA GLU A 124 8.48 9.04 1.17
C GLU A 124 9.29 7.76 1.35
N GLU A 125 8.75 6.61 0.93
CA GLU A 125 9.45 5.31 0.95
C GLU A 125 10.75 5.35 0.12
N PHE A 126 10.70 5.97 -1.05
CA PHE A 126 11.87 6.13 -1.91
C PHE A 126 12.99 6.96 -1.24
N GLU A 127 12.64 8.08 -0.61
CA GLU A 127 13.63 8.93 0.09
C GLU A 127 14.24 8.20 1.30
N LEU A 128 13.43 7.44 2.05
CA LEU A 128 13.93 6.62 3.15
C LEU A 128 14.89 5.53 2.65
N LEU A 129 14.50 4.82 1.59
CA LEU A 129 15.32 3.77 1.00
C LEU A 129 16.64 4.32 0.43
N LYS A 130 16.60 5.48 -0.20
CA LYS A 130 17.80 6.18 -0.70
C LYS A 130 18.75 6.57 0.42
N ALA A 131 18.22 7.03 1.56
CA ALA A 131 19.02 7.36 2.73
C ALA A 131 19.65 6.10 3.35
N GLU A 132 18.91 4.98 3.39
CA GLU A 132 19.39 3.69 3.88
C GLU A 132 20.51 3.14 3.00
N ILE A 133 20.32 3.16 1.67
CA ILE A 133 21.37 2.74 0.72
C ILE A 133 22.63 3.54 0.93
N LYS A 134 22.52 4.87 1.04
CA LYS A 134 23.68 5.73 1.27
C LYS A 134 24.39 5.39 2.58
N ALA A 135 23.67 5.14 3.66
CA ALA A 135 24.25 4.75 4.94
C ALA A 135 25.03 3.43 4.84
N LEU A 136 24.47 2.45 4.11
CA LEU A 136 25.12 1.17 3.87
C LEU A 136 26.36 1.30 2.97
N GLU A 137 26.33 2.17 1.95
CA GLU A 137 27.47 2.48 1.10
C GLU A 137 28.61 3.12 1.90
N ASP A 138 28.28 4.08 2.77
CA ASP A 138 29.24 4.73 3.66
C ASP A 138 29.85 3.73 4.64
N GLU A 139 29.04 2.83 5.21
CA GLU A 139 29.50 1.76 6.12
C GLU A 139 30.39 0.73 5.42
N ALA A 140 30.05 0.36 4.19
CA ALA A 140 30.83 -0.60 3.40
C ALA A 140 32.11 -0.01 2.82
N GLY A 141 32.37 1.30 2.97
CA GLY A 141 33.50 1.99 2.36
C GLY A 141 33.42 2.00 0.83
N LEU A 142 32.28 1.69 0.27
CA LEU A 142 31.99 1.78 -1.15
C LEU A 142 31.60 3.22 -1.49
N ALA A 143 32.53 4.15 -1.36
CA ALA A 143 32.40 5.44 -2.03
C ALA A 143 32.44 5.13 -3.54
N VAL A 144 31.29 4.78 -4.11
CA VAL A 144 31.15 4.66 -5.57
C VAL A 144 31.31 6.06 -6.12
N GLU A 145 32.54 6.34 -6.55
CA GLU A 145 32.88 7.46 -7.40
C GLU A 145 32.06 7.32 -8.69
N LEU A 146 30.85 7.87 -8.69
CA LEU A 146 30.11 8.21 -9.90
C LEU A 146 30.80 9.42 -10.54
N ALA A 147 32.07 9.22 -10.93
CA ALA A 147 32.74 10.14 -11.81
C ALA A 147 32.05 10.13 -13.18
N PRO A 148 31.59 11.27 -13.68
CA PRO A 148 31.15 11.34 -15.06
C PRO A 148 32.33 10.98 -15.94
N SER A 149 32.18 9.95 -16.79
CA SER A 149 33.17 9.59 -17.80
C SER A 149 33.72 10.84 -18.50
N PRO A 150 35.04 11.04 -18.57
CA PRO A 150 35.59 12.14 -19.34
C PRO A 150 35.21 11.92 -20.80
N ARG A 151 34.39 12.82 -21.32
CA ARG A 151 34.12 12.88 -22.76
C ARG A 151 35.45 13.05 -23.44
N GLY A 152 35.83 12.03 -24.21
CA GLY A 152 37.02 12.02 -25.02
C GLY A 152 37.10 13.28 -25.88
N SER A 153 38.11 14.08 -25.64
CA SER A 153 38.57 15.09 -26.55
C SER A 153 39.04 14.43 -27.81
N LYS A 154 38.27 14.55 -28.89
CA LYS A 154 38.75 14.31 -30.23
C LYS A 154 39.64 15.48 -30.63
N GLN A 155 40.89 15.15 -30.86
CA GLN A 155 41.74 15.91 -31.79
C GLN A 155 41.37 15.55 -33.19
#